data_b1da6acbef6704c77ba75b7452128017
#
_entry.id   b1da6acbef6704c77ba75b7452128017
#
_cell.length_a   1.000
_cell.length_b   1.000
_cell.length_c   1.000
_cell.angle_alpha   90.00
_cell.angle_beta   90.00
_cell.angle_gamma   90.00
#
_symmetry.space_group_name_H-M   'P 1'
#
loop_
_entity.id
_entity.type
_entity.pdbx_description
1 polymer ?
#
loop_
_entity_poly.entity_id
_entity_poly.type
_entity_poly.pdbx_seq_one_letter_code
_entity_poly.pdbx_strand_id
1 'polypeptide(L)'
;MDNEDGNGQYPLCETDYFRRLDLLCYQCGSALRGSYITAVDRKYHIEHFTCSVCPTVFGAQDSYYEHEGSIYCHYHYSTEFAQRCNGCRTAILKQFVEIFRNGQTQHWHPECYMIHKFWNVRLGPPGSGQDEKLLPKEDATEEKRNRVREEEEHMEEKVYRIWSTLSGFEESSAACISNMLLHVSQGAYVKGVLVAKQFIWHVDILFSATDRLDCLMASDGMKGMRAPNAQS
;
A
#
# COMPACT_ATOMS: atom_id res chain seq x y z
N MET A 1 61.13 -21.11 28.83
CA MET A 1 60.09 -21.07 29.86
C MET A 1 59.16 -19.94 29.48
N ASP A 2 58.09 -20.34 28.97
CA ASP A 2 57.13 -19.54 28.25
C ASP A 2 56.21 -18.81 29.25
N ASN A 3 56.17 -17.49 29.20
CA ASN A 3 55.13 -16.70 29.90
C ASN A 3 54.09 -16.27 28.88
N GLU A 4 53.18 -17.18 28.61
CA GLU A 4 51.89 -16.94 28.00
C GLU A 4 50.91 -16.47 29.07
N ASP A 5 50.90 -15.18 29.38
CA ASP A 5 49.77 -14.53 30.07
C ASP A 5 49.73 -13.05 29.65
N GLY A 6 49.48 -12.86 28.34
CA GLY A 6 49.27 -11.55 27.75
C GLY A 6 47.86 -10.98 28.03
N ASN A 7 47.44 -10.93 29.30
CA ASN A 7 46.25 -10.15 29.68
C ASN A 7 46.65 -8.69 29.98
N GLY A 8 47.34 -8.08 29.04
CA GLY A 8 47.63 -6.66 29.08
C GLY A 8 46.35 -5.86 28.88
N GLN A 9 45.81 -5.28 29.96
CA GLN A 9 44.79 -4.26 29.87
C GLN A 9 45.41 -3.01 29.24
N TYR A 10 45.32 -2.91 27.91
CA TYR A 10 45.75 -1.68 27.21
C TYR A 10 44.63 -0.65 27.34
N PRO A 11 44.92 0.61 27.68
CA PRO A 11 43.93 1.69 27.64
C PRO A 11 43.45 1.83 26.22
N LEU A 12 42.14 1.59 26.02
CA LEU A 12 41.51 1.81 24.72
C LEU A 12 41.06 3.24 24.62
N CYS A 13 41.19 3.85 23.43
CA CYS A 13 40.46 5.07 23.15
C CYS A 13 38.95 4.76 23.14
N GLU A 14 38.14 5.79 23.33
CA GLU A 14 36.70 5.67 23.38
C GLU A 14 36.14 4.96 22.14
N THR A 15 36.58 5.36 20.97
CA THR A 15 36.12 4.78 19.69
C THR A 15 36.45 3.29 19.61
N ASP A 16 37.66 2.86 20.08
CA ASP A 16 38.04 1.46 20.07
C ASP A 16 37.26 0.63 21.09
N TYR A 17 36.94 1.24 22.25
CA TYR A 17 36.07 0.61 23.24
C TYR A 17 34.66 0.37 22.67
N PHE A 18 34.02 1.40 22.07
CA PHE A 18 32.69 1.28 21.47
C PHE A 18 32.69 0.38 20.22
N ARG A 19 33.80 0.34 19.46
CA ARG A 19 33.96 -0.59 18.33
C ARG A 19 33.95 -2.05 18.81
N ARG A 20 34.64 -2.38 19.93
CA ARG A 20 34.57 -3.75 20.49
C ARG A 20 33.20 -4.16 20.98
N LEU A 21 32.37 -3.20 21.36
CA LEU A 21 30.99 -3.41 21.76
C LEU A 21 30.02 -3.40 20.58
N ASP A 22 30.51 -3.19 19.36
CA ASP A 22 29.69 -2.97 18.16
C ASP A 22 28.70 -1.81 18.33
N LEU A 23 29.14 -0.71 18.95
CA LEU A 23 28.34 0.48 19.27
C LEU A 23 28.92 1.73 18.57
N LEU A 24 29.20 1.62 17.28
CA LEU A 24 29.56 2.76 16.43
C LEU A 24 28.44 3.10 15.47
N CYS A 25 28.22 4.39 15.26
CA CYS A 25 27.28 4.86 14.26
C CYS A 25 27.80 4.55 12.84
N TYR A 26 26.97 3.89 12.04
CA TYR A 26 27.34 3.55 10.67
C TYR A 26 27.62 4.79 9.80
N GLN A 27 26.88 5.87 10.01
CA GLN A 27 27.01 7.10 9.22
C GLN A 27 28.28 7.90 9.53
N CYS A 28 28.59 8.11 10.81
CA CYS A 28 29.70 8.98 11.22
C CYS A 28 30.88 8.26 11.87
N GLY A 29 30.76 6.96 12.17
CA GLY A 29 31.80 6.18 12.84
C GLY A 29 32.05 6.54 14.31
N SER A 30 31.28 7.45 14.91
CA SER A 30 31.42 7.87 16.30
C SER A 30 30.67 6.96 17.25
N ALA A 31 31.07 6.98 18.53
CA ALA A 31 30.50 6.18 19.61
C ALA A 31 29.02 6.52 19.88
N LEU A 32 28.20 5.48 20.01
CA LEU A 32 26.79 5.58 20.37
C LEU A 32 26.66 5.59 21.89
N ARG A 33 26.69 6.78 22.49
CA ARG A 33 26.70 6.97 23.96
C ARG A 33 25.32 6.97 24.61
N GLY A 34 24.24 7.04 23.82
CA GLY A 34 22.88 7.16 24.32
C GLY A 34 21.90 6.29 23.54
N SER A 35 20.70 6.80 23.33
CA SER A 35 19.71 6.14 22.48
C SER A 35 20.18 6.13 21.02
N TYR A 36 20.04 5.00 20.39
CA TYR A 36 20.40 4.81 18.99
C TYR A 36 19.34 3.95 18.28
N ILE A 37 19.37 3.97 16.97
CA ILE A 37 18.45 3.17 16.12
C ILE A 37 19.26 2.02 15.51
N THR A 38 18.66 0.82 15.54
CA THR A 38 19.18 -0.35 14.83
C THR A 38 18.26 -0.66 13.66
N ALA A 39 18.82 -0.64 12.45
CA ALA A 39 18.10 -0.98 11.22
C ALA A 39 19.10 -1.55 10.20
N VAL A 40 18.67 -2.51 9.40
CA VAL A 40 19.50 -3.11 8.32
C VAL A 40 20.84 -3.64 8.87
N ASP A 41 20.80 -4.32 10.03
CA ASP A 41 21.98 -4.82 10.76
C ASP A 41 23.05 -3.75 11.06
N ARG A 42 22.65 -2.48 11.12
CA ARG A 42 23.50 -1.32 11.37
C ARG A 42 22.92 -0.46 12.48
N LYS A 43 23.79 0.33 13.12
CA LYS A 43 23.40 1.21 14.21
C LYS A 43 23.67 2.68 13.85
N TYR A 44 22.75 3.55 14.24
CA TYR A 44 22.76 4.97 13.84
C TYR A 44 22.46 5.86 15.05
N HIS A 45 23.07 7.04 15.12
CA HIS A 45 22.50 8.11 15.92
C HIS A 45 21.11 8.46 15.35
N ILE A 46 20.23 8.97 16.21
CA ILE A 46 18.85 9.30 15.82
C ILE A 46 18.85 10.30 14.64
N GLU A 47 19.69 11.32 14.70
CA GLU A 47 19.85 12.34 13.66
C GLU A 47 20.54 11.83 12.37
N HIS A 48 21.21 10.70 12.45
CA HIS A 48 21.89 10.07 11.31
C HIS A 48 21.05 8.96 10.64
N PHE A 49 19.88 8.68 11.19
CA PHE A 49 18.97 7.73 10.59
C PHE A 49 18.12 8.43 9.53
N THR A 50 18.66 8.53 8.32
CA THR A 50 18.11 9.31 7.21
C THR A 50 17.86 8.47 5.97
N CYS A 51 17.01 8.96 5.07
CA CYS A 51 16.84 8.38 3.74
C CYS A 51 18.16 8.43 2.95
N SER A 52 18.45 7.38 2.20
CA SER A 52 19.69 7.29 1.39
C SER A 52 19.72 8.26 0.21
N VAL A 53 18.58 8.86 -0.16
CA VAL A 53 18.45 9.77 -1.31
C VAL A 53 18.22 11.22 -0.89
N CYS A 54 17.52 11.45 0.21
CA CYS A 54 17.19 12.79 0.67
C CYS A 54 17.51 12.99 2.16
N PRO A 55 17.62 14.24 2.66
CA PRO A 55 17.98 14.51 4.05
C PRO A 55 16.85 14.28 5.06
N THR A 56 15.80 13.54 4.71
CA THR A 56 14.70 13.23 5.63
C THR A 56 15.20 12.35 6.75
N VAL A 57 15.18 12.86 7.99
CA VAL A 57 15.46 12.11 9.22
C VAL A 57 14.20 11.36 9.63
N PHE A 58 14.33 10.08 9.99
CA PHE A 58 13.20 9.29 10.46
C PHE A 58 13.03 9.42 11.97
N GLY A 59 11.85 9.88 12.39
CA GLY A 59 11.43 9.88 13.79
C GLY A 59 10.94 8.50 14.26
N ALA A 60 10.61 8.40 15.56
CA ALA A 60 10.18 7.15 16.17
C ALA A 60 8.84 6.59 15.62
N GLN A 61 8.04 7.44 14.98
CA GLN A 61 6.73 7.09 14.39
C GLN A 61 6.77 7.02 12.86
N ASP A 62 7.91 7.37 12.25
CA ASP A 62 8.03 7.38 10.80
C ASP A 62 8.28 5.97 10.27
N SER A 63 7.60 5.63 9.18
CA SER A 63 7.85 4.40 8.44
C SER A 63 9.02 4.61 7.48
N TYR A 64 9.94 3.68 7.47
CA TYR A 64 11.01 3.61 6.48
C TYR A 64 10.90 2.29 5.70
N TYR A 65 11.53 2.27 4.55
CA TYR A 65 11.54 1.11 3.64
C TYR A 65 12.98 0.70 3.36
N GLU A 66 13.20 -0.60 3.32
CA GLU A 66 14.51 -1.18 3.07
C GLU A 66 14.57 -1.76 1.66
N HIS A 67 15.64 -1.45 0.94
CA HIS A 67 15.95 -2.03 -0.35
C HIS A 67 17.47 -2.13 -0.54
N GLU A 68 17.95 -3.34 -0.87
CA GLU A 68 19.38 -3.63 -1.08
C GLU A 68 20.31 -3.11 0.04
N GLY A 69 19.88 -3.27 1.30
CA GLY A 69 20.65 -2.84 2.46
C GLY A 69 20.73 -1.32 2.67
N SER A 70 19.88 -0.57 2.00
CA SER A 70 19.74 0.89 2.13
C SER A 70 18.34 1.26 2.59
N ILE A 71 18.21 2.46 3.17
CA ILE A 71 16.99 2.93 3.84
C ILE A 71 16.39 4.07 3.02
N TYR A 72 15.09 4.01 2.79
CA TYR A 72 14.38 4.97 1.95
C TYR A 72 13.12 5.50 2.64
N CYS A 73 12.81 6.77 2.39
CA CYS A 73 11.51 7.32 2.76
C CYS A 73 10.42 6.80 1.81
N HIS A 74 9.17 6.98 2.21
CA HIS A 74 8.01 6.55 1.44
C HIS A 74 8.10 6.98 -0.04
N TYR A 75 8.38 8.24 -0.29
CA TYR A 75 8.45 8.80 -1.64
C TYR A 75 9.49 8.10 -2.52
N HIS A 76 10.75 7.99 -2.04
CA HIS A 76 11.80 7.39 -2.84
C HIS A 76 11.60 5.89 -3.03
N TYR A 77 11.10 5.19 -2.02
CA TYR A 77 10.79 3.78 -2.18
C TYR A 77 9.61 3.55 -3.14
N SER A 78 8.52 4.28 -2.97
CA SER A 78 7.31 4.11 -3.78
C SER A 78 7.51 4.50 -5.26
N THR A 79 8.37 5.49 -5.53
CA THR A 79 8.62 5.97 -6.90
C THR A 79 9.70 5.19 -7.64
N GLU A 80 10.74 4.72 -6.94
CA GLU A 80 11.92 4.13 -7.58
C GLU A 80 11.93 2.60 -7.55
N PHE A 81 11.46 1.99 -6.46
CA PHE A 81 11.65 0.55 -6.23
C PHE A 81 10.36 -0.25 -6.14
N ALA A 82 9.29 0.34 -5.60
CA ALA A 82 8.06 -0.39 -5.37
C ALA A 82 7.40 -0.87 -6.66
N GLN A 83 6.93 -2.11 -6.65
CA GLN A 83 6.12 -2.65 -7.72
C GLN A 83 4.78 -1.92 -7.79
N ARG A 84 4.23 -1.75 -9.00
CA ARG A 84 2.93 -1.11 -9.21
C ARG A 84 1.80 -2.13 -9.27
N CYS A 85 0.73 -1.85 -8.55
CA CYS A 85 -0.45 -2.70 -8.57
C CYS A 85 -1.16 -2.66 -9.92
N ASN A 86 -1.43 -3.81 -10.52
CA ASN A 86 -2.16 -3.89 -11.79
C ASN A 86 -3.64 -3.47 -11.69
N GLY A 87 -4.19 -3.39 -10.48
CA GLY A 87 -5.57 -2.95 -10.23
C GLY A 87 -5.71 -1.45 -10.09
N CYS A 88 -5.03 -0.82 -9.14
CA CYS A 88 -5.16 0.60 -8.80
C CYS A 88 -4.02 1.49 -9.31
N ARG A 89 -2.90 0.89 -9.76
CA ARG A 89 -1.69 1.56 -10.26
C ARG A 89 -0.84 2.27 -9.21
N THR A 90 -1.20 2.23 -7.95
CA THR A 90 -0.36 2.75 -6.87
C THR A 90 0.76 1.78 -6.49
N ALA A 91 1.76 2.26 -5.76
CA ALA A 91 2.87 1.47 -5.27
C ALA A 91 2.40 0.38 -4.29
N ILE A 92 3.03 -0.78 -4.36
CA ILE A 92 2.80 -1.87 -3.42
C ILE A 92 3.88 -1.79 -2.34
N LEU A 93 3.48 -1.39 -1.15
CA LEU A 93 4.39 -1.17 -0.02
C LEU A 93 4.34 -2.27 1.05
N LYS A 94 3.38 -3.16 0.94
CA LYS A 94 3.10 -4.25 1.90
C LYS A 94 2.99 -5.58 1.16
N GLN A 95 2.12 -6.45 1.65
CA GLN A 95 1.85 -7.75 1.03
C GLN A 95 1.24 -7.58 -0.38
N PHE A 96 1.57 -8.50 -1.26
CA PHE A 96 1.04 -8.52 -2.63
C PHE A 96 0.74 -9.94 -3.10
N VAL A 97 -0.11 -10.02 -4.12
CA VAL A 97 -0.40 -11.23 -4.88
C VAL A 97 0.35 -11.14 -6.19
N GLU A 98 1.18 -12.15 -6.47
CA GLU A 98 1.88 -12.29 -7.74
C GLU A 98 1.17 -13.32 -8.61
N ILE A 99 0.92 -12.98 -9.87
CA ILE A 99 0.25 -13.85 -10.83
C ILE A 99 1.00 -13.83 -12.15
N PHE A 100 1.35 -14.99 -12.64
CA PHE A 100 1.87 -15.16 -13.99
C PHE A 100 0.73 -15.42 -14.97
N ARG A 101 0.50 -14.50 -15.90
CA ARG A 101 -0.56 -14.62 -16.90
C ARG A 101 -0.11 -14.04 -18.24
N ASN A 102 -0.37 -14.76 -19.32
CA ASN A 102 -0.03 -14.35 -20.68
C ASN A 102 1.46 -13.98 -20.87
N GLY A 103 2.37 -14.73 -20.22
CA GLY A 103 3.82 -14.49 -20.32
C GLY A 103 4.32 -13.31 -19.49
N GLN A 104 3.48 -12.70 -18.67
CA GLN A 104 3.84 -11.56 -17.82
C GLN A 104 3.51 -11.83 -16.35
N THR A 105 4.43 -11.43 -15.48
CA THR A 105 4.20 -11.39 -14.03
C THR A 105 3.45 -10.12 -13.68
N GLN A 106 2.35 -10.27 -12.96
CA GLN A 106 1.49 -9.19 -12.51
C GLN A 106 1.48 -9.14 -10.98
N HIS A 107 1.62 -7.93 -10.43
CA HIS A 107 1.58 -7.69 -9.00
C HIS A 107 0.29 -6.94 -8.63
N TRP A 108 -0.32 -7.35 -7.53
CA TRP A 108 -1.61 -6.83 -7.10
C TRP A 108 -1.64 -6.64 -5.58
N HIS A 109 -2.27 -5.56 -5.10
CA HIS A 109 -2.73 -5.57 -3.70
C HIS A 109 -3.74 -6.71 -3.52
N PRO A 110 -3.79 -7.39 -2.36
CA PRO A 110 -4.73 -8.49 -2.13
C PRO A 110 -6.18 -8.10 -2.43
N GLU A 111 -6.62 -6.94 -1.96
CA GLU A 111 -7.98 -6.41 -2.15
C GLU A 111 -8.25 -6.10 -3.63
N CYS A 112 -7.31 -5.47 -4.33
CA CYS A 112 -7.42 -5.19 -5.77
C CYS A 112 -7.53 -6.48 -6.60
N TYR A 113 -6.78 -7.52 -6.20
CA TYR A 113 -6.86 -8.82 -6.84
C TYR A 113 -8.23 -9.46 -6.65
N MET A 114 -8.75 -9.45 -5.42
CA MET A 114 -10.07 -10.02 -5.12
C MET A 114 -11.19 -9.28 -5.86
N ILE A 115 -11.16 -7.95 -5.88
CA ILE A 115 -12.10 -7.13 -6.67
C ILE A 115 -12.03 -7.52 -8.16
N HIS A 116 -10.83 -7.64 -8.71
CA HIS A 116 -10.65 -8.02 -10.11
C HIS A 116 -11.11 -9.47 -10.38
N LYS A 117 -10.76 -10.40 -9.51
CA LYS A 117 -11.07 -11.83 -9.67
C LYS A 117 -12.57 -12.11 -9.66
N PHE A 118 -13.30 -11.53 -8.73
CA PHE A 118 -14.73 -11.80 -8.54
C PHE A 118 -15.65 -10.85 -9.30
N TRP A 119 -15.24 -9.61 -9.49
CA TRP A 119 -16.08 -8.55 -10.06
C TRP A 119 -15.58 -8.04 -11.41
N ASN A 120 -14.40 -8.49 -11.86
CA ASN A 120 -13.73 -8.08 -13.11
C ASN A 120 -13.54 -6.57 -13.24
N VAL A 121 -13.33 -5.87 -12.12
CA VAL A 121 -13.13 -4.41 -12.04
C VAL A 121 -11.68 -4.09 -11.81
N ARG A 122 -11.18 -3.03 -12.45
CA ARG A 122 -9.89 -2.38 -12.18
C ARG A 122 -10.14 -0.94 -11.76
N LEU A 123 -9.46 -0.48 -10.75
CA LEU A 123 -9.69 0.83 -10.11
C LEU A 123 -8.77 1.93 -10.64
N GLY A 124 -7.73 1.57 -11.37
CA GLY A 124 -6.80 2.50 -11.99
C GLY A 124 -7.31 3.06 -13.31
N PRO A 125 -6.69 4.16 -13.81
CA PRO A 125 -7.09 4.78 -15.06
C PRO A 125 -6.98 3.78 -16.22
N PRO A 126 -7.92 3.79 -17.18
CA PRO A 126 -7.86 2.95 -18.36
C PRO A 126 -6.69 3.36 -19.25
N GLY A 127 -5.88 2.42 -19.68
CA GLY A 127 -4.93 2.61 -20.78
C GLY A 127 -3.45 2.72 -20.45
N SER A 128 -3.01 2.78 -19.21
CA SER A 128 -1.59 2.70 -18.87
C SER A 128 -1.14 1.24 -18.72
N GLY A 129 -1.01 0.55 -19.82
CA GLY A 129 -0.19 -0.65 -19.91
C GLY A 129 1.26 -0.21 -19.99
N GLN A 130 2.10 -0.76 -19.12
CA GLN A 130 3.55 -0.65 -19.03
C GLN A 130 4.09 0.64 -18.39
N ASP A 131 4.77 0.42 -17.27
CA ASP A 131 5.94 1.11 -16.72
C ASP A 131 6.16 2.57 -17.16
N GLU A 132 5.22 3.44 -16.85
CA GLU A 132 5.59 4.83 -16.69
C GLU A 132 6.38 4.92 -15.36
N LYS A 133 7.67 4.60 -15.48
CA LYS A 133 8.66 4.93 -14.49
C LYS A 133 8.54 6.44 -14.31
N LEU A 134 7.82 6.84 -13.27
CA LEU A 134 7.83 8.24 -12.84
C LEU A 134 9.29 8.59 -12.56
N LEU A 135 9.94 9.16 -13.55
CA LEU A 135 11.26 9.75 -13.39
C LEU A 135 11.11 10.98 -12.51
N PRO A 136 11.68 10.98 -11.33
CA PRO A 136 12.22 12.22 -10.83
C PRO A 136 13.63 12.02 -10.31
N LYS A 137 14.59 12.43 -11.09
CA LYS A 137 15.95 12.72 -10.63
C LYS A 137 16.08 14.15 -10.11
N GLU A 138 15.00 14.83 -9.78
CA GLU A 138 15.03 16.13 -9.18
C GLU A 138 14.64 16.02 -7.71
N ASP A 139 15.32 16.73 -6.84
CA ASP A 139 15.01 16.86 -5.42
C ASP A 139 13.54 17.24 -5.26
N ALA A 140 12.72 16.22 -4.97
CA ALA A 140 11.30 16.46 -4.80
C ALA A 140 11.09 17.31 -3.57
N THR A 141 10.40 18.43 -3.73
CA THR A 141 10.01 19.28 -2.61
C THR A 141 9.22 18.49 -1.58
N GLU A 142 9.24 18.91 -0.33
CA GLU A 142 8.47 18.26 0.73
C GLU A 142 6.97 18.18 0.41
N GLU A 143 6.43 19.23 -0.22
CA GLU A 143 5.05 19.27 -0.69
C GLU A 143 4.76 18.17 -1.72
N LYS A 144 5.66 17.92 -2.66
CA LYS A 144 5.52 16.86 -3.65
C LYS A 144 5.55 15.47 -3.00
N ARG A 145 6.43 15.27 -2.01
CA ARG A 145 6.51 14.02 -1.26
C ARG A 145 5.24 13.73 -0.46
N ASN A 146 4.71 14.75 0.21
CA ASN A 146 3.48 14.64 0.97
C ASN A 146 2.28 14.37 0.06
N ARG A 147 2.19 15.06 -1.08
CA ARG A 147 1.13 14.85 -2.06
C ARG A 147 1.11 13.41 -2.59
N VAL A 148 2.24 12.82 -2.94
CA VAL A 148 2.30 11.42 -3.40
C VAL A 148 1.81 10.47 -2.30
N ARG A 149 2.21 10.71 -1.05
CA ARG A 149 1.74 9.92 0.09
C ARG A 149 0.22 10.01 0.25
N GLU A 150 -0.33 11.21 0.25
CA GLU A 150 -1.76 11.45 0.39
C GLU A 150 -2.58 10.80 -0.76
N GLU A 151 -2.07 10.87 -1.99
CA GLU A 151 -2.71 10.24 -3.15
C GLU A 151 -2.72 8.71 -3.04
N GLU A 152 -1.63 8.09 -2.56
CA GLU A 152 -1.53 6.65 -2.35
C GLU A 152 -2.40 6.19 -1.16
N GLU A 153 -2.39 6.90 -0.04
CA GLU A 153 -3.24 6.62 1.13
C GLU A 153 -4.73 6.75 0.78
N HIS A 154 -5.10 7.79 0.04
CA HIS A 154 -6.48 7.98 -0.43
C HIS A 154 -6.94 6.83 -1.34
N MET A 155 -6.06 6.35 -2.23
CA MET A 155 -6.37 5.21 -3.08
C MET A 155 -6.49 3.91 -2.27
N GLU A 156 -5.61 3.68 -1.28
CA GLU A 156 -5.69 2.52 -0.38
C GLU A 156 -7.04 2.51 0.37
N GLU A 157 -7.44 3.65 0.92
CA GLU A 157 -8.74 3.81 1.60
C GLU A 157 -9.92 3.53 0.66
N LYS A 158 -9.86 4.06 -0.56
CA LYS A 158 -10.90 3.83 -1.58
C LYS A 158 -11.01 2.36 -1.95
N VAL A 159 -9.89 1.69 -2.18
CA VAL A 159 -9.84 0.25 -2.47
C VAL A 159 -10.43 -0.56 -1.32
N TYR A 160 -10.02 -0.27 -0.09
CA TYR A 160 -10.51 -0.95 1.09
C TYR A 160 -12.02 -0.78 1.27
N ARG A 161 -12.55 0.42 1.06
CA ARG A 161 -13.99 0.72 1.14
C ARG A 161 -14.78 -0.07 0.11
N ILE A 162 -14.31 -0.11 -1.14
CA ILE A 162 -14.94 -0.88 -2.21
C ILE A 162 -14.92 -2.36 -1.87
N TRP A 163 -13.76 -2.89 -1.49
CA TRP A 163 -13.59 -4.29 -1.10
C TRP A 163 -14.53 -4.68 0.05
N SER A 164 -14.54 -3.90 1.12
CA SER A 164 -15.39 -4.15 2.29
C SER A 164 -16.89 -4.18 1.92
N THR A 165 -17.32 -3.25 1.06
CA THR A 165 -18.72 -3.19 0.59
C THR A 165 -19.09 -4.42 -0.25
N LEU A 166 -18.23 -4.81 -1.19
CA LEU A 166 -18.45 -5.96 -2.06
C LEU A 166 -18.42 -7.28 -1.28
N SER A 167 -17.50 -7.44 -0.35
CA SER A 167 -17.40 -8.61 0.53
C SER A 167 -18.63 -8.73 1.44
N GLY A 168 -19.08 -7.64 2.03
CA GLY A 168 -20.31 -7.62 2.84
C GLY A 168 -21.56 -7.96 2.04
N PHE A 169 -21.64 -7.51 0.78
CA PHE A 169 -22.75 -7.90 -0.12
C PHE A 169 -22.70 -9.39 -0.46
N GLU A 170 -21.54 -9.95 -0.74
CA GLU A 170 -21.34 -11.37 -1.04
C GLU A 170 -21.77 -12.25 0.16
N GLU A 171 -21.28 -11.93 1.36
CA GLU A 171 -21.64 -12.64 2.59
C GLU A 171 -23.14 -12.58 2.89
N SER A 172 -23.75 -11.39 2.75
CA SER A 172 -25.18 -11.21 2.96
C SER A 172 -26.01 -12.01 1.95
N SER A 173 -25.57 -12.02 0.69
CA SER A 173 -26.22 -12.78 -0.38
C SER A 173 -26.14 -14.29 -0.13
N ALA A 174 -24.96 -14.79 0.26
CA ALA A 174 -24.75 -16.19 0.61
C ALA A 174 -25.63 -16.63 1.80
N ALA A 175 -25.73 -15.78 2.84
CA ALA A 175 -26.60 -16.03 3.99
C ALA A 175 -28.08 -16.08 3.61
N CYS A 176 -28.56 -15.15 2.75
CA CYS A 176 -29.92 -15.18 2.24
C CYS A 176 -30.24 -16.46 1.46
N ILE A 177 -29.34 -16.85 0.55
CA ILE A 177 -29.52 -18.07 -0.26
C ILE A 177 -29.54 -19.32 0.65
N SER A 178 -28.63 -19.40 1.62
CA SER A 178 -28.55 -20.49 2.59
C SER A 178 -29.85 -20.61 3.42
N ASN A 179 -30.37 -19.49 3.93
CA ASN A 179 -31.60 -19.44 4.68
C ASN A 179 -32.81 -19.86 3.83
N MET A 180 -32.88 -19.41 2.59
CA MET A 180 -33.92 -19.83 1.64
C MET A 180 -33.91 -21.33 1.44
N LEU A 181 -32.74 -21.93 1.17
CA LEU A 181 -32.60 -23.38 0.97
C LEU A 181 -32.97 -24.17 2.23
N LEU A 182 -32.58 -23.70 3.41
CA LEU A 182 -32.92 -24.29 4.69
C LEU A 182 -34.44 -24.34 4.92
N HIS A 183 -35.14 -23.22 4.67
CA HIS A 183 -36.60 -23.18 4.80
C HIS A 183 -37.30 -24.15 3.82
N VAL A 184 -36.80 -24.22 2.59
CA VAL A 184 -37.35 -25.16 1.59
C VAL A 184 -37.11 -26.60 2.01
N SER A 185 -35.92 -26.96 2.49
CA SER A 185 -35.62 -28.33 2.95
C SER A 185 -36.43 -28.77 4.16
N GLN A 186 -36.87 -27.83 4.98
CA GLN A 186 -37.75 -28.07 6.14
C GLN A 186 -39.25 -28.06 5.79
N GLY A 187 -39.60 -27.93 4.52
CA GLY A 187 -40.99 -27.84 4.07
C GLY A 187 -41.68 -26.50 4.32
N ALA A 188 -40.92 -25.49 4.78
CA ALA A 188 -41.43 -24.14 5.05
C ALA A 188 -41.38 -23.27 3.78
N TYR A 189 -41.98 -23.71 2.70
CA TYR A 189 -41.90 -23.10 1.36
C TYR A 189 -42.28 -21.61 1.33
N VAL A 190 -43.35 -21.23 2.06
CA VAL A 190 -43.79 -19.83 2.12
C VAL A 190 -42.69 -18.90 2.71
N LYS A 191 -42.01 -19.37 3.76
CA LYS A 191 -40.87 -18.61 4.34
C LYS A 191 -39.70 -18.52 3.36
N GLY A 192 -39.39 -19.62 2.67
CA GLY A 192 -38.35 -19.61 1.62
C GLY A 192 -38.65 -18.60 0.51
N VAL A 193 -39.90 -18.55 0.03
CA VAL A 193 -40.32 -17.55 -0.98
C VAL A 193 -40.24 -16.12 -0.47
N LEU A 194 -40.57 -15.85 0.79
CA LEU A 194 -40.45 -14.53 1.39
C LEU A 194 -38.98 -14.05 1.47
N VAL A 195 -38.05 -14.93 1.85
CA VAL A 195 -36.63 -14.64 1.87
C VAL A 195 -36.10 -14.35 0.45
N ALA A 196 -36.52 -15.19 -0.52
CA ALA A 196 -36.17 -14.98 -1.93
C ALA A 196 -36.66 -13.61 -2.45
N LYS A 197 -37.91 -13.23 -2.11
CA LYS A 197 -38.47 -11.94 -2.48
C LYS A 197 -37.68 -10.77 -1.89
N GLN A 198 -37.28 -10.85 -0.61
CA GLN A 198 -36.46 -9.83 0.03
C GLN A 198 -35.09 -9.70 -0.66
N PHE A 199 -34.45 -10.81 -0.98
CA PHE A 199 -33.17 -10.83 -1.69
C PHE A 199 -33.27 -10.16 -3.06
N ILE A 200 -34.26 -10.55 -3.88
CA ILE A 200 -34.49 -9.95 -5.20
C ILE A 200 -34.71 -8.44 -5.08
N TRP A 201 -35.50 -7.99 -4.11
CA TRP A 201 -35.75 -6.56 -3.87
C TRP A 201 -34.48 -5.80 -3.53
N HIS A 202 -33.59 -6.36 -2.69
CA HIS A 202 -32.31 -5.72 -2.36
C HIS A 202 -31.38 -5.63 -3.59
N VAL A 203 -31.36 -6.68 -4.43
CA VAL A 203 -30.60 -6.69 -5.68
C VAL A 203 -31.14 -5.63 -6.65
N ASP A 204 -32.45 -5.50 -6.77
CA ASP A 204 -33.09 -4.47 -7.62
C ASP A 204 -32.76 -3.04 -7.16
N ILE A 205 -32.76 -2.79 -5.84
CA ILE A 205 -32.31 -1.51 -5.29
C ILE A 205 -30.85 -1.23 -5.64
N LEU A 206 -29.96 -2.24 -5.56
CA LEU A 206 -28.55 -2.11 -5.90
C LEU A 206 -28.38 -1.72 -7.37
N PHE A 207 -29.03 -2.41 -8.29
CA PHE A 207 -28.96 -2.09 -9.72
C PHE A 207 -29.52 -0.70 -10.02
N SER A 208 -30.65 -0.34 -9.40
CA SER A 208 -31.22 1.01 -9.56
C SER A 208 -30.28 2.10 -9.05
N ALA A 209 -29.54 1.85 -7.96
CA ALA A 209 -28.55 2.78 -7.44
C ALA A 209 -27.34 2.90 -8.37
N THR A 210 -26.90 1.80 -8.98
CA THR A 210 -25.80 1.77 -9.95
C THR A 210 -26.17 2.56 -11.22
N ASP A 211 -27.34 2.33 -11.77
CA ASP A 211 -27.83 3.08 -12.94
C ASP A 211 -27.90 4.60 -12.68
N ARG A 212 -28.33 4.98 -11.46
CA ARG A 212 -28.34 6.41 -11.06
C ARG A 212 -26.94 7.00 -10.97
N LEU A 213 -25.96 6.25 -10.47
CA LEU A 213 -24.55 6.68 -10.44
C LEU A 213 -24.00 6.85 -11.85
N ASP A 214 -24.25 5.93 -12.75
CA ASP A 214 -23.82 6.01 -14.14
C ASP A 214 -24.42 7.23 -14.84
N CYS A 215 -25.69 7.53 -14.62
CA CYS A 215 -26.35 8.74 -15.12
C CYS A 215 -25.70 10.02 -14.58
N LEU A 216 -25.37 10.07 -13.27
CA LEU A 216 -24.70 11.22 -12.68
C LEU A 216 -23.29 11.42 -13.23
N MET A 217 -22.50 10.36 -13.36
CA MET A 217 -21.16 10.42 -13.91
C MET A 217 -21.18 10.87 -15.38
N ALA A 218 -22.13 10.39 -16.19
CA ALA A 218 -22.32 10.83 -17.57
C ALA A 218 -22.68 12.33 -17.66
N SER A 219 -23.52 12.84 -16.75
CA SER A 219 -23.91 14.25 -16.70
C SER A 219 -22.77 15.19 -16.29
N ASP A 220 -21.90 14.77 -15.38
CA ASP A 220 -20.72 15.55 -14.97
C ASP A 220 -19.62 15.54 -16.02
N GLY A 221 -19.42 14.43 -16.73
CA GLY A 221 -18.52 14.33 -17.88
C GLY A 221 -18.90 15.30 -19.01
N MET A 222 -20.18 15.55 -19.26
CA MET A 222 -20.65 16.52 -20.23
C MET A 222 -20.47 17.99 -19.80
N LYS A 223 -20.45 18.28 -18.50
CA LYS A 223 -20.18 19.66 -18.01
C LYS A 223 -18.72 20.08 -18.18
N GLY A 224 -17.77 19.13 -18.16
CA GLY A 224 -16.36 19.40 -18.39
C GLY A 224 -15.98 19.67 -19.86
N MET A 225 -16.87 19.40 -20.83
CA MET A 225 -16.62 19.52 -22.27
C MET A 225 -17.16 20.80 -22.93
N ARG A 226 -17.73 21.75 -22.16
CA ARG A 226 -18.05 23.07 -22.72
C ARG A 226 -16.79 23.92 -22.83
N ALA A 227 -16.18 23.90 -24.02
CA ALA A 227 -15.16 24.86 -24.41
C ALA A 227 -15.67 26.30 -24.19
N PRO A 228 -14.83 27.23 -23.69
CA PRO A 228 -15.19 28.64 -23.69
C PRO A 228 -15.30 29.12 -25.14
N ASN A 229 -16.48 29.62 -25.47
CA ASN A 229 -16.75 30.26 -26.74
C ASN A 229 -15.71 31.34 -27.03
N ALA A 230 -15.05 31.23 -28.15
CA ALA A 230 -14.42 32.35 -28.83
C ALA A 230 -15.47 33.46 -29.02
N GLN A 231 -15.28 34.58 -28.37
CA GLN A 231 -15.88 35.85 -28.78
C GLN A 231 -14.83 36.70 -29.42
N SER A 232 -15.16 37.04 -30.65
CA SER A 232 -14.66 38.06 -31.61
C SER A 232 -13.75 39.15 -31.06
#